data_2bc6d00ead3e886f9b8201723e2c5935
#
_entry.id   2bc6d00ead3e886f9b8201723e2c5935
#
_cell.length_a   1.000
_cell.length_b   1.000
_cell.length_c   1.000
_cell.angle_alpha   90.00
_cell.angle_beta   90.00
_cell.angle_gamma   90.00
#
_symmetry.space_group_name_H-M   'P 1'
#
loop_
_entity.id
_entity.type
_entity.pdbx_description
1 polymer ?
#
loop_
_entity_poly.entity_id
_entity_poly.type
_entity_poly.pdbx_seq_one_letter_code
_entity_poly.pdbx_strand_id
1 'polypeptide(L)' 'MTNKDINRIKVVLVDKKKTNKWLAEQLGRDPTTISKWCTNTSQPDLENLVKIAKLLGVELSELVRFEQI' A
#
# COMPACT_ATOMS: atom_id res chain seq x y z
N MET A 1 -13.00 8.95 15.59
CA MET A 1 -11.55 8.82 15.33
C MET A 1 -11.33 8.42 13.88
N THR A 2 -10.54 9.19 13.19
CA THR A 2 -10.25 8.89 11.81
C THR A 2 -8.91 8.20 11.69
N ASN A 3 -8.79 7.34 10.71
CA ASN A 3 -7.51 6.73 10.37
C ASN A 3 -6.60 7.81 9.80
N LYS A 4 -5.33 7.70 10.10
CA LYS A 4 -4.36 8.55 9.45
C LYS A 4 -4.12 8.02 8.04
N ASP A 5 -4.20 8.89 7.08
CA ASP A 5 -4.00 8.56 5.66
C ASP A 5 -2.50 8.64 5.36
N ILE A 6 -1.73 7.76 5.99
CA ILE A 6 -0.27 7.88 5.98
C ILE A 6 0.40 7.09 4.86
N ASN A 7 -0.30 6.12 4.26
CA ASN A 7 0.28 5.45 3.09
C ASN A 7 -0.46 5.86 1.83
N ARG A 8 0.24 5.78 0.71
CA ARG A 8 -0.27 6.12 -0.61
C ARG A 8 -0.39 4.90 -1.50
N ILE A 9 -0.58 3.72 -0.91
CA ILE A 9 -0.58 2.47 -1.68
C ILE A 9 -1.65 2.52 -2.76
N LYS A 10 -2.86 2.94 -2.41
CA LYS A 10 -3.96 2.98 -3.38
C LYS A 10 -3.65 3.94 -4.52
N VAL A 11 -3.12 5.11 -4.21
CA VAL A 11 -2.78 6.11 -5.22
C VAL A 11 -1.76 5.53 -6.20
N VAL A 12 -0.74 4.88 -5.69
CA VAL A 12 0.31 4.31 -6.54
C VAL A 12 -0.22 3.15 -7.36
N LEU A 13 -1.07 2.30 -6.76
CA LEU A 13 -1.71 1.21 -7.52
C LEU A 13 -2.49 1.75 -8.71
N VAL A 14 -3.30 2.76 -8.48
CA VAL A 14 -4.11 3.37 -9.55
C VAL A 14 -3.19 3.97 -10.60
N ASP A 15 -2.16 4.67 -10.17
CA ASP A 15 -1.20 5.29 -11.08
C ASP A 15 -0.51 4.25 -11.98
N LYS A 16 -0.21 3.08 -11.42
CA LYS A 16 0.42 1.99 -12.16
C LYS A 16 -0.59 1.09 -12.85
N LYS A 17 -1.88 1.41 -12.74
CA LYS A 17 -2.97 0.64 -13.35
C LYS A 17 -3.02 -0.79 -12.83
N LYS A 18 -2.80 -0.95 -11.53
CA LYS A 18 -2.87 -2.23 -10.85
C LYS A 18 -4.03 -2.23 -9.86
N THR A 19 -4.49 -3.43 -9.50
CA THR A 19 -5.63 -3.59 -8.59
C THR A 19 -5.17 -4.14 -7.25
N ASN A 20 -6.06 -4.00 -6.24
CA ASN A 20 -5.82 -4.61 -4.94
C ASN A 20 -5.66 -6.13 -5.08
N LYS A 21 -6.47 -6.74 -5.94
CA LYS A 21 -6.40 -8.19 -6.16
C LYS A 21 -5.05 -8.58 -6.71
N TRP A 22 -4.55 -7.82 -7.68
CA TRP A 22 -3.24 -8.09 -8.24
C TRP A 22 -2.15 -8.04 -7.15
N LEU A 23 -2.21 -7.02 -6.31
CA LEU A 23 -1.21 -6.86 -5.26
C LEU A 23 -1.31 -8.01 -4.25
N ALA A 24 -2.52 -8.40 -3.88
CA ALA A 24 -2.74 -9.51 -2.97
C ALA A 24 -2.12 -10.79 -3.54
N GLU A 25 -2.32 -11.04 -4.82
CA GLU A 25 -1.75 -12.22 -5.49
C GLU A 25 -0.24 -12.18 -5.49
N GLN A 26 0.34 -11.01 -5.76
CA GLN A 26 1.79 -10.88 -5.80
C GLN A 26 2.43 -11.10 -4.42
N LEU A 27 1.76 -10.66 -3.37
CA LEU A 27 2.28 -10.79 -2.02
C LEU A 27 1.89 -12.08 -1.33
N GLY A 28 0.99 -12.86 -1.93
CA GLY A 28 0.47 -14.06 -1.29
C GLY A 28 -0.36 -13.72 -0.06
N ARG A 29 -1.08 -12.61 -0.10
CA ARG A 29 -1.88 -12.13 1.02
C ARG A 29 -3.36 -12.13 0.69
N ASP A 30 -4.18 -12.16 1.72
CA ASP A 30 -5.62 -12.06 1.60
C ASP A 30 -6.00 -10.69 1.02
N PRO A 31 -6.89 -10.64 0.02
CA PRO A 31 -7.35 -9.35 -0.52
C PRO A 31 -7.94 -8.42 0.53
N THR A 32 -8.56 -8.96 1.58
CA THR A 32 -9.09 -8.15 2.68
C THR A 32 -7.96 -7.38 3.38
N THR A 33 -6.82 -8.02 3.59
CA THR A 33 -5.66 -7.37 4.19
C THR A 33 -5.17 -6.22 3.32
N ILE A 34 -5.07 -6.45 2.01
CA ILE A 34 -4.63 -5.41 1.09
C ILE A 34 -5.62 -4.24 1.09
N SER A 35 -6.92 -4.54 1.11
CA SER A 35 -7.93 -3.50 1.14
C SER A 35 -7.79 -2.62 2.38
N LYS A 36 -7.50 -3.21 3.53
CA LYS A 36 -7.28 -2.45 4.77
C LYS A 36 -6.06 -1.54 4.66
N TRP A 37 -5.01 -2.02 4.03
CA TRP A 37 -3.82 -1.19 3.81
C TRP A 37 -4.15 -0.01 2.87
N CYS A 38 -4.90 -0.28 1.81
CA CYS A 38 -5.24 0.76 0.84
C CYS A 38 -6.13 1.84 1.42
N THR A 39 -6.97 1.50 2.38
CA THR A 39 -7.86 2.46 3.05
C THR A 39 -7.24 3.05 4.31
N ASN A 40 -6.00 2.70 4.63
CA ASN A 40 -5.31 3.15 5.83
C ASN A 40 -6.01 2.70 7.13
N THR A 41 -6.83 1.68 7.04
CA THR A 41 -7.45 1.06 8.22
C THR A 41 -6.39 0.34 9.05
N SER A 42 -5.44 -0.28 8.37
CA SER A 42 -4.24 -0.84 9.00
C SER A 42 -3.07 -0.59 8.07
N GLN A 43 -1.87 -0.79 8.56
CA GLN A 43 -0.67 -0.51 7.79
C GLN A 43 0.13 -1.78 7.59
N PRO A 44 0.79 -1.93 6.44
CA PRO A 44 1.70 -3.06 6.24
C PRO A 44 2.93 -2.87 7.13
N ASP A 45 3.54 -3.98 7.52
CA ASP A 45 4.81 -3.88 8.20
C ASP A 45 5.89 -3.46 7.20
N LEU A 46 7.07 -3.18 7.72
CA LEU A 46 8.15 -2.63 6.89
C LEU A 46 8.52 -3.59 5.76
N GLU A 47 8.59 -4.87 6.04
CA GLU A 47 8.98 -5.85 5.02
C GLU A 47 7.97 -5.85 3.87
N ASN A 48 6.69 -5.85 4.19
CA ASN A 48 5.65 -5.83 3.15
C ASN A 48 5.67 -4.51 2.39
N LEU A 49 5.92 -3.41 3.08
CA LEU A 49 5.99 -2.11 2.42
C LEU A 49 7.12 -2.07 1.40
N VAL A 50 8.28 -2.62 1.76
CA VAL A 50 9.42 -2.72 0.84
C VAL A 50 9.06 -3.59 -0.37
N LYS A 51 8.39 -4.73 -0.12
CA LYS A 51 7.97 -5.60 -1.23
C LYS A 51 7.02 -4.89 -2.18
N ILE A 52 6.08 -4.11 -1.63
CA ILE A 52 5.14 -3.35 -2.45
C ILE A 52 5.90 -2.34 -3.32
N ALA A 53 6.85 -1.63 -2.74
CA ALA A 53 7.65 -0.66 -3.50
C ALA A 53 8.36 -1.34 -4.66
N LYS A 54 8.97 -2.49 -4.41
CA LYS A 54 9.68 -3.23 -5.45
C LYS A 54 8.74 -3.71 -6.54
N LEU A 55 7.57 -4.23 -6.16
CA LEU A 55 6.59 -4.72 -7.14
C LEU A 55 6.07 -3.62 -8.02
N LEU A 56 5.89 -2.43 -7.47
CA LEU A 56 5.35 -1.29 -8.21
C LEU A 56 6.44 -0.47 -8.90
N GLY A 57 7.71 -0.76 -8.61
CA GLY A 57 8.82 -0.05 -9.22
C GLY A 57 8.92 1.39 -8.78
N VAL A 58 8.63 1.66 -7.51
CA VAL A 58 8.68 3.02 -6.96
C VAL A 58 9.60 3.05 -5.75
N GLU A 59 9.99 4.27 -5.37
CA GLU A 59 10.74 4.48 -4.14
C GLU A 59 9.84 4.27 -2.94
N LEU A 60 10.42 3.80 -1.85
CA LEU A 60 9.66 3.60 -0.62
C LEU A 60 8.98 4.90 -0.19
N SER A 61 9.67 6.03 -0.36
CA SER A 61 9.14 7.32 0.02
C SER A 61 7.86 7.69 -0.74
N GLU A 62 7.63 7.10 -1.92
CA GLU A 62 6.42 7.38 -2.69
C GLU A 62 5.20 6.70 -2.10
N LEU A 63 5.39 5.77 -1.18
CA LEU A 63 4.30 5.05 -0.53
C LEU A 63 3.89 5.67 0.80
N VAL A 64 4.54 6.75 1.21
CA VAL A 64 4.32 7.34 2.53
C VAL A 64 3.99 8.82 2.40
N ARG A 65 3.04 9.29 3.21
CA ARG A 65 2.69 10.70 3.29
C ARG A 65 3.37 11.29 4.52
N PHE A 66 4.53 11.87 4.34
CA PHE A 66 5.29 12.41 5.47
C PHE A 66 4.52 13.50 6.20
N GLU A 67 3.75 14.29 5.48
CA GLU A 67 3.02 15.40 6.07
C GLU A 67 1.91 14.97 7.00
N GLN A 68 1.57 13.69 7.00
CA GLN A 68 0.52 13.15 7.86
C GLN A 68 1.05 12.68 9.21
N ILE A 69 2.34 12.71 9.41
CA ILE A 69 2.99 12.29 10.64
C ILE A 69 3.72 13.48 11.30
#